data_278de06b45e90b9d066844c9ddff796e
#
_entry.id   278de06b45e90b9d066844c9ddff796e
#
_cell.length_a   1.000
_cell.length_b   1.000
_cell.length_c   1.000
_cell.angle_alpha   90.00
_cell.angle_beta   90.00
_cell.angle_gamma   90.00
#
_symmetry.space_group_name_H-M   'P 1'
#
loop_
_entity.id
_entity.type
_entity.pdbx_description
1 polymer ?
#
loop_
_entity_poly.entity_id
_entity_poly.type
_entity_poly.pdbx_seq_one_letter_code
_entity_poly.pdbx_strand_id
1 'polypeptide(L)'
;MYQSDGPLEQLIRRMARLPGLGPRSARRAVLHLMRNRDALMLPLAAEMDNVARTIRTCVDCGNLDTTDRCRICTSGNRDHARICVVEDVADLWAMDRAGIFSGLYLSLIHI
;
A
#
# COMPACT_ATOMS: atom_id res chain seq x y z
N MET A 1 31.60 17.16 -8.07
CA MET A 1 31.41 16.22 -6.99
C MET A 1 29.94 16.04 -6.71
N TYR A 2 29.49 14.84 -6.50
CA TYR A 2 28.08 14.54 -6.26
C TYR A 2 27.66 14.98 -4.86
N GLN A 3 26.57 15.74 -4.78
CA GLN A 3 26.04 16.24 -3.52
C GLN A 3 25.12 15.20 -2.88
N SER A 4 25.47 14.72 -1.69
CA SER A 4 24.64 13.75 -0.97
C SER A 4 23.34 14.34 -0.44
N ASP A 5 23.20 15.68 -0.42
CA ASP A 5 22.04 16.40 0.11
C ASP A 5 21.09 16.87 -0.97
N GLY A 6 21.41 16.62 -2.26
CA GLY A 6 20.56 17.03 -3.35
C GLY A 6 19.24 16.25 -3.39
N PRO A 7 18.22 16.78 -4.11
CA PRO A 7 16.90 16.14 -4.20
C PRO A 7 16.96 14.70 -4.72
N LEU A 8 17.83 14.44 -5.69
CA LEU A 8 17.97 13.10 -6.25
C LEU A 8 18.49 12.11 -5.22
N GLU A 9 19.53 12.49 -4.47
CA GLU A 9 20.11 11.62 -3.46
C GLU A 9 19.15 11.42 -2.27
N GLN A 10 18.38 12.45 -1.94
CA GLN A 10 17.33 12.34 -0.91
C GLN A 10 16.27 11.33 -1.31
N LEU A 11 15.84 11.35 -2.58
CA LEU A 11 14.86 10.39 -3.08
C LEU A 11 15.41 8.96 -3.03
N ILE A 12 16.66 8.77 -3.45
CA ILE A 12 17.30 7.45 -3.38
C ILE A 12 17.36 6.94 -1.94
N ARG A 13 17.73 7.80 -0.98
CA ARG A 13 17.78 7.40 0.42
C ARG A 13 16.40 7.02 0.98
N ARG A 14 15.35 7.75 0.59
CA ARG A 14 13.98 7.43 1.03
C ARG A 14 13.53 6.09 0.45
N MET A 15 13.80 5.85 -0.82
CA MET A 15 13.46 4.58 -1.46
C MET A 15 14.22 3.42 -0.81
N ALA A 16 15.45 3.62 -0.40
CA ALA A 16 16.27 2.60 0.24
C ALA A 16 15.75 2.18 1.63
N ARG A 17 14.82 2.94 2.21
CA ARG A 17 14.17 2.60 3.48
C ARG A 17 13.02 1.62 3.31
N LEU A 18 12.54 1.43 2.09
CA LEU A 18 11.44 0.52 1.83
C LEU A 18 11.89 -0.93 1.99
N PRO A 19 11.04 -1.81 2.56
CA PRO A 19 11.36 -3.22 2.65
C PRO A 19 11.67 -3.82 1.28
N GLY A 20 12.73 -4.58 1.20
CA GLY A 20 13.15 -5.21 -0.04
C GLY A 20 13.97 -4.32 -0.96
N LEU A 21 14.14 -3.05 -0.63
CA LEU A 21 14.95 -2.11 -1.40
C LEU A 21 16.17 -1.72 -0.60
N GLY A 22 17.34 -2.25 -0.98
CA GLY A 22 18.60 -1.78 -0.46
C GLY A 22 19.09 -0.56 -1.26
N PRO A 23 20.26 0.01 -0.89
CA PRO A 23 20.78 1.20 -1.57
C PRO A 23 20.97 1.01 -3.07
N ARG A 24 21.45 -0.16 -3.48
CA ARG A 24 21.69 -0.46 -4.90
C ARG A 24 20.39 -0.58 -5.68
N SER A 25 19.41 -1.30 -5.13
CA SER A 25 18.09 -1.44 -5.75
C SER A 25 17.35 -0.11 -5.80
N ALA A 26 17.47 0.72 -4.77
CA ALA A 26 16.86 2.04 -4.73
C ALA A 26 17.43 2.94 -5.84
N ARG A 27 18.75 2.93 -6.07
CA ARG A 27 19.36 3.69 -7.16
C ARG A 27 18.85 3.26 -8.52
N ARG A 28 18.72 1.96 -8.73
CA ARG A 28 18.22 1.41 -9.98
C ARG A 28 16.75 1.77 -10.19
N ALA A 29 15.94 1.70 -9.13
CA ALA A 29 14.53 2.06 -9.20
C ALA A 29 14.34 3.54 -9.53
N VAL A 30 15.08 4.42 -8.86
CA VAL A 30 15.01 5.85 -9.12
C VAL A 30 15.47 6.18 -10.54
N LEU A 31 16.54 5.56 -11.01
CA LEU A 31 17.01 5.75 -12.37
C LEU A 31 15.95 5.35 -13.39
N HIS A 32 15.29 4.21 -13.15
CA HIS A 32 14.22 3.74 -14.02
C HIS A 32 13.05 4.72 -14.05
N LEU A 33 12.65 5.24 -12.88
CA LEU A 33 11.58 6.24 -12.78
C LEU A 33 11.93 7.50 -13.56
N MET A 34 13.16 8.00 -13.40
CA MET A 34 13.58 9.21 -14.11
C MET A 34 13.63 9.04 -15.62
N ARG A 35 13.99 7.85 -16.09
CA ARG A 35 13.98 7.55 -17.54
C ARG A 35 12.57 7.41 -18.09
N ASN A 36 11.58 7.19 -17.22
CA ASN A 36 10.18 7.06 -17.58
C ASN A 36 9.35 8.09 -16.81
N ARG A 37 9.83 9.32 -16.77
CA ARG A 37 9.26 10.38 -15.94
C ARG A 37 7.77 10.59 -16.19
N ASP A 38 7.39 10.82 -17.46
CA ASP A 38 6.01 11.18 -17.78
C ASP A 38 5.07 9.97 -17.73
N ALA A 39 5.55 8.80 -18.15
CA ALA A 39 4.72 7.61 -18.22
C ALA A 39 4.61 6.87 -16.89
N LEU A 40 5.60 7.03 -16.00
CA LEU A 40 5.66 6.25 -14.77
C LEU A 40 5.87 7.11 -13.52
N MET A 41 6.91 7.94 -13.48
CA MET A 41 7.30 8.65 -12.27
C MET A 41 6.24 9.64 -11.79
N LEU A 42 5.77 10.50 -12.66
CA LEU A 42 4.77 11.50 -12.28
C LEU A 42 3.42 10.89 -11.91
N PRO A 43 2.88 9.91 -12.67
CA PRO A 43 1.67 9.23 -12.24
C PRO A 43 1.83 8.49 -10.91
N LEU A 44 2.95 7.82 -10.71
CA LEU A 44 3.22 7.12 -9.45
C LEU A 44 3.26 8.09 -8.27
N ALA A 45 3.95 9.21 -8.42
CA ALA A 45 4.02 10.23 -7.38
C ALA A 45 2.63 10.79 -7.04
N ALA A 46 1.82 11.05 -8.06
CA ALA A 46 0.46 11.55 -7.87
C ALA A 46 -0.43 10.54 -7.15
N GLU A 47 -0.35 9.28 -7.53
CA GLU A 47 -1.11 8.22 -6.90
C GLU A 47 -0.70 8.00 -5.45
N MET A 48 0.60 8.03 -5.16
CA MET A 48 1.11 7.93 -3.80
C MET A 48 0.62 9.08 -2.94
N ASP A 49 0.66 10.30 -3.45
CA ASP A 49 0.17 11.47 -2.73
C ASP A 49 -1.33 11.34 -2.44
N ASN A 50 -2.12 10.94 -3.43
CA ASN A 50 -3.56 10.78 -3.29
C ASN A 50 -3.90 9.72 -2.23
N VAL A 51 -3.28 8.54 -2.31
CA VAL A 51 -3.52 7.46 -1.35
C VAL A 51 -3.10 7.89 0.06
N ALA A 52 -1.93 8.53 0.20
CA ALA A 52 -1.45 8.98 1.51
C ALA A 52 -2.42 9.96 2.17
N ARG A 53 -3.12 10.79 1.38
CA ARG A 53 -4.08 11.77 1.91
C ARG A 53 -5.46 11.19 2.19
N THR A 54 -5.81 10.07 1.55
CA THR A 54 -7.18 9.52 1.62
C THR A 54 -7.26 8.18 2.33
N ILE A 55 -6.12 7.53 2.62
CA ILE A 55 -6.13 6.23 3.26
C ILE A 55 -6.80 6.28 4.64
N ARG A 56 -7.65 5.30 4.93
CA ARG A 56 -8.40 5.19 6.18
C ARG A 56 -8.41 3.74 6.65
N THR A 57 -8.49 3.56 7.95
CA THR A 57 -8.72 2.25 8.55
C THR A 57 -10.23 2.00 8.59
N CYS A 58 -10.66 0.86 8.06
CA CYS A 58 -12.08 0.49 8.07
C CYS A 58 -12.60 0.44 9.51
N VAL A 59 -13.68 1.13 9.78
CA VAL A 59 -14.27 1.22 11.12
C VAL A 59 -14.82 -0.13 11.62
N ASP A 60 -15.12 -1.04 10.69
CA ASP A 60 -15.69 -2.36 11.05
C ASP A 60 -14.64 -3.45 11.19
N CYS A 61 -13.67 -3.53 10.28
CA CYS A 61 -12.75 -4.68 10.22
C CYS A 61 -11.27 -4.34 10.36
N GLY A 62 -10.90 -3.06 10.31
CA GLY A 62 -9.50 -2.64 10.42
C GLY A 62 -8.71 -2.72 9.11
N ASN A 63 -9.35 -3.06 7.99
CA ASN A 63 -8.72 -3.03 6.68
C ASN A 63 -8.32 -1.59 6.30
N LEU A 64 -7.42 -1.45 5.35
CA LEU A 64 -7.04 -0.15 4.80
C LEU A 64 -7.76 0.07 3.47
N ASP A 65 -8.41 1.22 3.33
CA ASP A 65 -9.11 1.63 2.13
C ASP A 65 -9.18 3.16 2.11
N THR A 66 -9.83 3.72 1.11
CA THR A 66 -10.02 5.17 0.98
C THR A 66 -11.40 5.63 1.45
N THR A 67 -12.17 4.75 2.06
CA THR A 67 -13.51 5.01 2.61
C THR A 67 -13.56 4.62 4.08
N ASP A 68 -14.54 5.13 4.84
CA ASP A 68 -14.70 4.81 6.27
C ASP A 68 -14.99 3.33 6.50
N ARG A 69 -15.77 2.71 5.62
CA ARG A 69 -16.01 1.27 5.58
C ARG A 69 -15.44 0.74 4.28
N CYS A 70 -14.60 -0.30 4.37
CA CYS A 70 -13.91 -0.84 3.21
C CYS A 70 -14.90 -1.53 2.24
N ARG A 71 -14.43 -1.73 1.00
CA ARG A 71 -15.24 -2.36 -0.05
C ARG A 71 -15.65 -3.79 0.28
N ILE A 72 -14.88 -4.51 1.11
CA ILE A 72 -15.24 -5.87 1.53
C ILE A 72 -16.44 -5.81 2.48
N CYS A 73 -16.39 -4.96 3.50
CA CYS A 73 -17.47 -4.83 4.47
C CYS A 73 -18.78 -4.32 3.86
N THR A 74 -18.69 -3.53 2.78
CA THR A 74 -19.87 -2.96 2.12
C THR A 74 -20.35 -3.78 0.94
N SER A 75 -19.65 -4.86 0.57
CA SER A 75 -20.03 -5.68 -0.58
C SER A 75 -21.25 -6.55 -0.27
N GLY A 76 -22.25 -6.49 -1.15
CA GLY A 76 -23.45 -7.33 -1.06
C GLY A 76 -23.21 -8.79 -1.44
N ASN A 77 -22.05 -9.11 -2.03
CA ASN A 77 -21.72 -10.47 -2.46
C ASN A 77 -21.01 -11.30 -1.38
N ARG A 78 -20.75 -10.69 -0.21
CA ARG A 78 -20.07 -11.38 0.88
C ARG A 78 -21.07 -12.02 1.84
N ASP A 79 -20.64 -13.11 2.49
CA ASP A 79 -21.45 -13.75 3.53
C ASP A 79 -21.23 -13.01 4.85
N HIS A 80 -22.17 -12.16 5.21
CA HIS A 80 -22.09 -11.32 6.40
C HIS A 80 -22.28 -12.10 7.71
N ALA A 81 -22.62 -13.38 7.63
CA ALA A 81 -22.79 -14.24 8.81
C ALA A 81 -21.46 -14.89 9.25
N ARG A 82 -20.41 -14.76 8.44
CA ARG A 82 -19.12 -15.41 8.70
C ARG A 82 -18.02 -14.37 8.78
N ILE A 83 -17.19 -14.50 9.82
CA ILE A 83 -16.07 -13.57 10.05
C ILE A 83 -14.79 -14.39 10.22
N CYS A 84 -13.76 -14.04 9.46
CA CYS A 84 -12.42 -14.59 9.62
C CYS A 84 -11.57 -13.56 10.37
N VAL A 85 -11.08 -13.94 11.54
CA VAL A 85 -10.20 -13.09 12.35
C VAL A 85 -8.77 -13.31 11.89
N VAL A 86 -8.10 -12.21 11.51
CA VAL A 86 -6.70 -12.24 11.08
C VAL A 86 -5.88 -11.33 11.99
N GLU A 87 -4.58 -11.58 12.05
CA GLU A 87 -3.70 -10.80 12.89
C GLU A 87 -3.44 -9.41 12.30
N ASP A 88 -3.22 -9.34 11.00
CA ASP A 88 -2.80 -8.12 10.31
C ASP A 88 -3.53 -7.98 8.98
N VAL A 89 -3.60 -6.74 8.49
CA VAL A 89 -4.17 -6.40 7.17
C VAL A 89 -3.46 -7.15 6.04
N ALA A 90 -2.16 -7.38 6.15
CA ALA A 90 -1.42 -8.15 5.16
C ALA A 90 -1.99 -9.56 4.99
N ASP A 91 -2.40 -10.21 6.10
CA ASP A 91 -3.03 -11.53 6.06
C ASP A 91 -4.40 -11.47 5.41
N LEU A 92 -5.17 -10.43 5.71
CA LEU A 92 -6.48 -10.18 5.11
C LEU A 92 -6.35 -10.08 3.59
N TRP A 93 -5.43 -9.25 3.12
CA TRP A 93 -5.21 -9.05 1.68
C TRP A 93 -4.76 -10.33 0.99
N ALA A 94 -3.89 -11.11 1.65
CA ALA A 94 -3.41 -12.36 1.07
C ALA A 94 -4.55 -13.37 0.91
N MET A 95 -5.41 -13.52 1.91
CA MET A 95 -6.55 -14.43 1.87
C MET A 95 -7.59 -13.97 0.85
N ASP A 96 -7.87 -12.68 0.81
CA ASP A 96 -8.87 -12.15 -0.12
C ASP A 96 -8.41 -12.30 -1.57
N ARG A 97 -7.14 -12.02 -1.84
CA ARG A 97 -6.55 -12.20 -3.18
C ARG A 97 -6.58 -13.67 -3.61
N ALA A 98 -6.37 -14.60 -2.68
CA ALA A 98 -6.42 -16.02 -2.96
C ALA A 98 -7.85 -16.54 -3.21
N GLY A 99 -8.87 -15.76 -2.83
CA GLY A 99 -10.27 -16.12 -3.06
C GLY A 99 -10.77 -17.31 -2.24
N ILE A 100 -10.11 -17.61 -1.11
CA ILE A 100 -10.42 -18.81 -0.31
C ILE A 100 -11.51 -18.56 0.73
N PHE A 101 -11.93 -17.32 0.95
CA PHE A 101 -12.95 -16.97 1.93
C PHE A 101 -13.89 -15.91 1.37
N SER A 102 -15.18 -16.13 1.50
CA SER A 102 -16.22 -15.24 0.96
C SER A 102 -16.96 -14.44 2.02
N GLY A 103 -16.58 -14.56 3.28
CA GLY A 103 -17.18 -13.82 4.38
C GLY A 103 -16.49 -12.47 4.63
N LEU A 104 -16.65 -11.96 5.83
CA LEU A 104 -16.02 -10.72 6.28
C LEU A 104 -14.75 -11.03 7.06
N TYR A 105 -13.94 -10.00 7.30
CA TYR A 105 -12.69 -10.13 8.06
C TYR A 105 -12.71 -9.25 9.29
N LEU A 106 -11.82 -9.54 10.22
CA LEU A 106 -11.50 -8.68 11.34
C LEU A 106 -9.99 -8.74 11.55
N SER A 107 -9.32 -7.62 11.37
CA SER A 107 -7.89 -7.49 11.64
C SER A 107 -7.70 -7.02 13.08
N LEU A 108 -6.83 -7.71 13.82
CA LEU A 108 -6.56 -7.40 15.23
C LEU A 108 -5.54 -6.27 15.40
N ILE A 109 -4.70 -6.03 14.38
CA ILE A 109 -3.69 -4.99 14.44
C ILE A 109 -4.10 -3.85 13.54
N HIS A 110 -4.27 -2.67 14.12
CA HIS A 110 -4.57 -1.42 13.43
C HIS A 110 -3.32 -0.56 13.41
N ILE A 111 -3.02 0.01 12.25
CA ILE A 111 -1.87 0.91 12.10
C ILE A 111 -2.38 2.33 11.94
#